data_1b7129926fddff06cadfe6c45bba8683
#
_entry.id   1b7129926fddff06cadfe6c45bba8683
#
_cell.length_a   1.000
_cell.length_b   1.000
_cell.length_c   1.000
_cell.angle_alpha   90.00
_cell.angle_beta   90.00
_cell.angle_gamma   90.00
#
_symmetry.space_group_name_H-M   'P 1'
#
loop_
_entity.id
_entity.type
_entity.pdbx_description
1 polymer ?
#
loop_
_entity_poly.entity_id
_entity_poly.type
_entity_poly.pdbx_seq_one_letter_code
_entity_poly.pdbx_strand_id
1 'polypeptide(L)'
;MDDGAPQFKITEIPVPNTAMIKRFGVEGTYIGASETDSPWVPFGDTAFIRHLAFDVRNNSYCNILWVKGGGWLGTHRHHGQVSAMVLEGSVRYLEYDWVATPGDFITETPGTAHTLVSDNPKYPEGMKAIFWLQGALEFYDQEGKWTETLDVFWFINHYVSYCEAHGIPINKQLFI
;
A
#
# COMPACT_ATOMS: atom_id res chain seq x y z
N MET A 1 -19.70 -19.76 26.44
CA MET A 1 -18.41 -19.73 27.18
C MET A 1 -17.89 -18.30 27.03
N ASP A 2 -17.83 -17.61 28.17
CA ASP A 2 -17.27 -16.24 28.22
C ASP A 2 -15.75 -16.43 28.03
N ASP A 3 -15.18 -15.90 26.96
CA ASP A 3 -13.78 -16.08 26.57
C ASP A 3 -12.80 -15.22 27.41
N GLY A 4 -13.31 -14.63 28.52
CA GLY A 4 -12.48 -13.90 29.48
C GLY A 4 -11.79 -12.64 28.93
N ALA A 5 -12.23 -12.14 27.80
CA ALA A 5 -11.71 -10.89 27.28
C ALA A 5 -12.06 -9.74 28.24
N PRO A 6 -11.11 -8.87 28.60
CA PRO A 6 -11.37 -7.76 29.50
C PRO A 6 -12.42 -6.82 28.89
N GLN A 7 -13.56 -6.69 29.56
CA GLN A 7 -14.58 -5.72 29.18
C GLN A 7 -14.13 -4.31 29.60
N PHE A 8 -13.57 -3.56 28.66
CA PHE A 8 -13.34 -2.15 28.85
C PHE A 8 -14.65 -1.38 28.71
N LYS A 9 -15.12 -0.76 29.78
CA LYS A 9 -16.17 0.26 29.70
C LYS A 9 -15.51 1.56 29.24
N ILE A 10 -15.79 1.93 27.98
CA ILE A 10 -15.45 3.26 27.50
C ILE A 10 -16.41 4.24 28.15
N THR A 11 -15.97 4.93 29.20
CA THR A 11 -16.63 6.13 29.69
C THR A 11 -16.27 7.28 28.76
N GLU A 12 -17.24 8.10 28.37
CA GLU A 12 -16.96 9.34 27.64
C GLU A 12 -15.98 10.19 28.47
N ILE A 13 -14.71 10.15 28.08
CA ILE A 13 -13.70 11.03 28.67
C ILE A 13 -13.86 12.38 27.97
N PRO A 14 -14.09 13.49 28.71
CA PRO A 14 -14.15 14.81 28.13
C PRO A 14 -12.75 15.22 27.67
N VAL A 15 -12.40 14.86 26.42
CA VAL A 15 -11.15 15.27 25.79
C VAL A 15 -11.33 16.70 25.27
N PRO A 16 -10.36 17.62 25.52
CA PRO A 16 -10.40 18.95 24.95
C PRO A 16 -10.60 18.88 23.43
N ASN A 17 -11.44 19.78 22.91
CA ASN A 17 -11.77 19.87 21.48
C ASN A 17 -12.66 18.76 20.91
N THR A 18 -13.19 17.82 21.71
CA THR A 18 -14.07 16.75 21.21
C THR A 18 -15.25 17.31 20.38
N ALA A 19 -15.88 18.39 20.84
CA ALA A 19 -16.99 19.03 20.11
C ALA A 19 -16.55 19.60 18.75
N MET A 20 -15.34 20.16 18.70
CA MET A 20 -14.76 20.68 17.45
C MET A 20 -14.38 19.55 16.49
N ILE A 21 -13.82 18.45 17.00
CA ILE A 21 -13.49 17.27 16.22
C ILE A 21 -14.76 16.64 15.66
N LYS A 22 -15.80 16.45 16.46
CA LYS A 22 -17.11 15.92 16.00
C LYS A 22 -17.77 16.80 14.94
N ARG A 23 -17.57 18.13 15.01
CA ARG A 23 -18.20 19.08 14.09
C ARG A 23 -17.43 19.32 12.82
N PHE A 24 -16.10 19.36 12.87
CA PHE A 24 -15.24 19.81 11.78
C PHE A 24 -14.12 18.83 11.40
N GLY A 25 -13.87 17.84 12.26
CA GLY A 25 -12.84 16.83 12.01
C GLY A 25 -13.33 15.74 11.06
N VAL A 26 -12.38 14.93 10.65
CA VAL A 26 -12.62 13.70 9.90
C VAL A 26 -12.60 12.53 10.88
N GLU A 27 -13.59 11.67 10.83
CA GLU A 27 -13.61 10.45 11.64
C GLU A 27 -12.50 9.49 11.18
N GLY A 28 -12.02 8.67 12.14
CA GLY A 28 -11.09 7.61 11.80
C GLY A 28 -11.72 6.61 10.82
N THR A 29 -10.94 6.07 9.91
CA THR A 29 -11.37 5.08 8.93
C THR A 29 -10.89 3.67 9.31
N TYR A 30 -11.63 2.66 8.88
CA TYR A 30 -11.30 1.26 9.04
C TYR A 30 -11.50 0.53 7.70
N ILE A 31 -10.44 -0.09 7.21
CA ILE A 31 -10.48 -0.89 5.99
C ILE A 31 -10.27 -2.35 6.37
N GLY A 32 -11.35 -3.12 6.28
CA GLY A 32 -11.32 -4.55 6.59
C GLY A 32 -10.53 -5.37 5.56
N ALA A 33 -10.23 -6.63 5.91
CA ALA A 33 -9.46 -7.53 5.05
C ALA A 33 -10.27 -8.16 3.91
N SER A 34 -11.56 -7.84 3.78
CA SER A 34 -12.43 -8.40 2.75
C SER A 34 -12.16 -7.82 1.36
N GLU A 35 -12.45 -8.61 0.33
CA GLU A 35 -12.40 -8.17 -1.07
C GLU A 35 -13.41 -7.06 -1.39
N THR A 36 -14.47 -6.95 -0.59
CA THR A 36 -15.47 -5.88 -0.73
C THR A 36 -15.01 -4.57 -0.11
N ASP A 37 -14.10 -4.60 0.87
CA ASP A 37 -13.54 -3.38 1.47
C ASP A 37 -12.43 -2.80 0.60
N SER A 38 -11.55 -3.66 0.08
CA SER A 38 -10.54 -3.30 -0.90
C SER A 38 -10.04 -4.56 -1.61
N PRO A 39 -10.38 -4.77 -2.89
CA PRO A 39 -9.96 -5.93 -3.65
C PRO A 39 -8.46 -5.91 -3.97
N TRP A 40 -7.93 -7.09 -4.31
CA TRP A 40 -6.63 -7.21 -4.95
C TRP A 40 -6.75 -6.85 -6.43
N VAL A 41 -6.22 -5.71 -6.80
CA VAL A 41 -6.24 -5.22 -8.19
C VAL A 41 -4.94 -5.64 -8.88
N PRO A 42 -4.99 -6.31 -10.04
CA PRO A 42 -3.80 -6.70 -10.80
C PRO A 42 -2.92 -5.47 -11.14
N PHE A 43 -1.61 -5.63 -10.98
CA PHE A 43 -0.61 -4.60 -11.28
C PHE A 43 0.54 -5.22 -12.10
N GLY A 44 0.36 -5.30 -13.40
CA GLY A 44 1.22 -6.10 -14.28
C GLY A 44 0.94 -7.61 -14.16
N ASP A 45 1.91 -8.43 -14.57
CA ASP A 45 1.71 -9.87 -14.72
C ASP A 45 1.84 -10.67 -13.41
N THR A 46 2.70 -10.22 -12.53
CA THR A 46 3.06 -10.95 -11.30
C THR A 46 2.79 -10.22 -10.02
N ALA A 47 2.25 -8.99 -10.09
CA ALA A 47 1.96 -8.17 -8.93
C ALA A 47 0.47 -7.85 -8.79
N PHE A 48 0.06 -7.56 -7.56
CA PHE A 48 -1.29 -7.13 -7.20
C PHE A 48 -1.19 -6.04 -6.14
N ILE A 49 -2.11 -5.10 -6.20
CA ILE A 49 -2.20 -4.03 -5.22
C ILE A 49 -3.55 -4.10 -4.51
N ARG A 50 -3.51 -3.97 -3.19
CA ARG A 50 -4.66 -3.73 -2.35
C ARG A 50 -4.54 -2.34 -1.75
N HIS A 51 -5.41 -1.42 -2.15
CA HIS A 51 -5.37 -0.04 -1.70
C HIS A 51 -5.90 0.10 -0.28
N LEU A 52 -5.26 0.94 0.54
CA LEU A 52 -5.63 1.21 1.93
C LEU A 52 -5.98 2.68 2.17
N ALA A 53 -5.36 3.60 1.45
CA ALA A 53 -5.66 5.03 1.55
C ALA A 53 -5.21 5.79 0.31
N PHE A 54 -5.97 6.83 -0.04
CA PHE A 54 -5.65 7.84 -1.04
C PHE A 54 -5.79 9.24 -0.42
N ASP A 55 -4.70 9.95 -0.28
CA ASP A 55 -4.67 11.35 0.17
C ASP A 55 -4.31 12.27 -1.01
N VAL A 56 -5.34 12.75 -1.69
CA VAL A 56 -5.15 13.60 -2.88
C VAL A 56 -4.57 14.97 -2.55
N ARG A 57 -4.76 15.45 -1.32
CA ARG A 57 -4.26 16.77 -0.91
C ARG A 57 -2.75 16.78 -0.75
N ASN A 58 -2.20 15.66 -0.28
CA ASN A 58 -0.77 15.50 -0.03
C ASN A 58 -0.07 14.67 -1.11
N ASN A 59 -0.79 14.28 -2.17
CA ASN A 59 -0.29 13.36 -3.20
C ASN A 59 0.41 12.16 -2.55
N SER A 60 -0.31 11.51 -1.63
CA SER A 60 0.19 10.32 -0.94
C SER A 60 -0.85 9.20 -0.94
N TYR A 61 -0.39 7.98 -0.81
CA TYR A 61 -1.25 6.81 -0.80
C TYR A 61 -0.59 5.66 -0.04
N CYS A 62 -1.44 4.78 0.46
CA CYS A 62 -1.02 3.58 1.17
C CYS A 62 -1.62 2.34 0.50
N ASN A 63 -0.82 1.31 0.34
CA ASN A 63 -1.28 0.05 -0.22
C ASN A 63 -0.51 -1.14 0.34
N ILE A 64 -1.04 -2.34 0.12
CA ILE A 64 -0.29 -3.58 0.22
C ILE A 64 0.03 -4.02 -1.20
N LEU A 65 1.31 -4.17 -1.49
CA LEU A 65 1.80 -4.80 -2.72
C LEU A 65 2.02 -6.28 -2.44
N TRP A 66 1.47 -7.13 -3.31
CA TRP A 66 1.78 -8.54 -3.38
C TRP A 66 2.52 -8.82 -4.70
N VAL A 67 3.74 -9.33 -4.62
CA VAL A 67 4.49 -9.82 -5.78
C VAL A 67 4.62 -11.32 -5.63
N LYS A 68 4.13 -12.08 -6.60
CA LYS A 68 4.19 -13.54 -6.62
C LYS A 68 5.65 -14.05 -6.59
N GLY A 69 5.85 -15.28 -6.12
CA GLY A 69 7.17 -15.91 -6.09
C GLY A 69 7.77 -16.01 -7.49
N GLY A 70 9.03 -15.59 -7.62
CA GLY A 70 9.71 -15.43 -8.91
C GLY A 70 9.30 -14.18 -9.69
N GLY A 71 8.41 -13.37 -9.12
CA GLY A 71 7.96 -12.11 -9.73
C GLY A 71 8.86 -10.92 -9.39
N TRP A 72 8.61 -9.84 -10.09
CA TRP A 72 9.34 -8.60 -9.95
C TRP A 72 8.46 -7.39 -10.27
N LEU A 73 8.84 -6.23 -9.74
CA LEU A 73 8.32 -4.95 -10.14
C LEU A 73 9.40 -4.21 -10.92
N GLY A 74 9.06 -3.68 -12.07
CA GLY A 74 9.98 -3.03 -12.98
C GLY A 74 10.84 -1.96 -12.32
N THR A 75 11.97 -1.63 -12.92
CA THR A 75 12.85 -0.56 -12.45
C THR A 75 12.09 0.75 -12.36
N HIS A 76 12.10 1.37 -11.19
CA HIS A 76 11.37 2.60 -10.92
C HIS A 76 12.11 3.47 -9.91
N ARG A 77 11.73 4.75 -9.85
CA ARG A 77 12.16 5.68 -8.80
C ARG A 77 10.97 6.44 -8.23
N HIS A 78 11.06 6.85 -6.99
CA HIS A 78 10.05 7.65 -6.32
C HIS A 78 10.40 9.13 -6.31
N HIS A 79 9.39 9.99 -6.48
CA HIS A 79 9.54 11.45 -6.33
C HIS A 79 9.52 11.88 -4.86
N GLY A 80 8.83 11.14 -4.01
CA GLY A 80 8.74 11.36 -2.57
C GLY A 80 9.33 10.20 -1.78
N GLN A 81 9.31 10.34 -0.47
CA GLN A 81 9.74 9.28 0.44
C GLN A 81 8.75 8.11 0.41
N VAL A 82 9.27 6.90 0.49
CA VAL A 82 8.50 5.69 0.72
C VAL A 82 8.92 5.06 2.04
N SER A 83 7.94 4.56 2.77
CA SER A 83 8.15 3.71 3.93
C SER A 83 7.42 2.40 3.70
N ALA A 84 8.08 1.28 3.96
CA ALA A 84 7.48 -0.04 3.79
C ALA A 84 7.80 -0.96 4.96
N MET A 85 6.89 -1.91 5.20
CA MET A 85 7.10 -3.00 6.14
C MET A 85 6.69 -4.31 5.48
N VAL A 86 7.56 -5.30 5.56
CA VAL A 86 7.27 -6.64 5.04
C VAL A 86 6.28 -7.35 5.96
N LEU A 87 5.21 -7.87 5.38
CA LEU A 87 4.17 -8.63 6.09
C LEU A 87 4.34 -10.14 5.92
N GLU A 88 4.65 -10.59 4.70
CA GLU A 88 4.81 -11.99 4.35
C GLU A 88 5.95 -12.15 3.33
N GLY A 89 6.58 -13.32 3.32
CA GLY A 89 7.58 -13.67 2.33
C GLY A 89 8.90 -12.95 2.48
N SER A 90 9.56 -12.60 1.39
CA SER A 90 10.75 -11.76 1.39
C SER A 90 10.85 -10.94 0.11
N VAL A 91 11.47 -9.79 0.24
CA VAL A 91 11.72 -8.84 -0.84
C VAL A 91 13.16 -8.37 -0.80
N ARG A 92 13.73 -8.14 -1.97
CA ARG A 92 15.01 -7.44 -2.13
C ARG A 92 14.96 -6.51 -3.33
N TYR A 93 15.86 -5.58 -3.39
CA TYR A 93 16.12 -4.78 -4.59
C TYR A 93 17.41 -5.26 -5.23
N LEU A 94 17.45 -5.32 -6.57
CA LEU A 94 18.64 -5.79 -7.30
C LEU A 94 19.87 -4.93 -7.02
N GLU A 95 19.66 -3.69 -6.63
CA GLU A 95 20.68 -2.66 -6.39
C GLU A 95 21.29 -2.71 -4.97
N TYR A 96 20.75 -3.58 -4.07
CA TYR A 96 21.20 -3.68 -2.69
C TYR A 96 21.50 -5.13 -2.27
N ASP A 97 22.37 -5.30 -1.27
CA ASP A 97 22.78 -6.62 -0.78
C ASP A 97 21.88 -7.22 0.30
N TRP A 98 20.93 -6.45 0.83
CA TRP A 98 20.04 -6.93 1.88
C TRP A 98 18.81 -7.65 1.32
N VAL A 99 18.23 -8.51 2.13
CA VAL A 99 16.93 -9.18 1.90
C VAL A 99 16.04 -8.88 3.10
N ALA A 100 14.91 -8.24 2.86
CA ALA A 100 13.93 -7.94 3.91
C ALA A 100 12.93 -9.08 4.08
N THR A 101 12.56 -9.35 5.32
CA THR A 101 11.67 -10.42 5.79
C THR A 101 10.58 -9.85 6.70
N PRO A 102 9.55 -10.63 7.10
CA PRO A 102 8.44 -10.11 7.90
C PRO A 102 8.88 -9.37 9.17
N GLY A 103 8.39 -8.15 9.32
CA GLY A 103 8.75 -7.23 10.39
C GLY A 103 9.88 -6.26 10.06
N ASP A 104 10.63 -6.49 8.99
CA ASP A 104 11.66 -5.54 8.54
C ASP A 104 11.02 -4.29 7.94
N PHE A 105 11.66 -3.14 8.20
CA PHE A 105 11.23 -1.83 7.75
C PHE A 105 12.19 -1.27 6.71
N ILE A 106 11.65 -0.78 5.61
CA ILE A 106 12.39 -0.21 4.49
C ILE A 106 12.04 1.27 4.36
N THR A 107 13.05 2.09 4.16
CA THR A 107 12.88 3.50 3.76
C THR A 107 13.54 3.71 2.41
N GLU A 108 12.79 4.21 1.46
CA GLU A 108 13.29 4.55 0.13
C GLU A 108 13.43 6.07 0.01
N THR A 109 14.65 6.49 -0.29
CA THR A 109 14.96 7.92 -0.44
C THR A 109 14.47 8.43 -1.80
N PRO A 110 13.84 9.60 -1.86
CA PRO A 110 13.45 10.21 -3.14
C PRO A 110 14.58 10.27 -4.15
N GLY A 111 14.28 9.94 -5.39
CA GLY A 111 15.21 10.01 -6.52
C GLY A 111 16.10 8.78 -6.73
N THR A 112 16.15 7.84 -5.79
CA THR A 112 16.87 6.56 -6.02
C THR A 112 16.02 5.64 -6.90
N ALA A 113 16.66 5.03 -7.90
CA ALA A 113 16.03 4.01 -8.73
C ALA A 113 16.37 2.62 -8.22
N HIS A 114 15.39 1.73 -8.25
CA HIS A 114 15.56 0.34 -7.83
C HIS A 114 14.57 -0.60 -8.53
N THR A 115 14.91 -1.89 -8.47
CA THR A 115 14.12 -2.99 -9.05
C THR A 115 13.75 -3.98 -7.96
N LEU A 116 12.48 -4.06 -7.62
CA LEU A 116 11.96 -4.94 -6.58
C LEU A 116 11.76 -6.35 -7.12
N VAL A 117 12.26 -7.36 -6.40
CA VAL A 117 12.08 -8.77 -6.74
C VAL A 117 11.66 -9.60 -5.54
N SER A 118 10.88 -10.64 -5.81
CA SER A 118 10.43 -11.65 -4.85
C SER A 118 10.86 -13.04 -5.34
N ASP A 119 12.16 -13.32 -5.27
CA ASP A 119 12.79 -14.50 -5.87
C ASP A 119 13.33 -15.52 -4.86
N ASN A 120 13.00 -15.38 -3.58
CA ASN A 120 13.47 -16.30 -2.56
C ASN A 120 12.68 -17.62 -2.60
N PRO A 121 13.34 -18.78 -2.88
CA PRO A 121 12.67 -20.07 -3.02
C PRO A 121 12.00 -20.60 -1.74
N LYS A 122 12.32 -20.03 -0.57
CA LYS A 122 11.61 -20.35 0.68
C LYS A 122 10.19 -19.81 0.71
N TYR A 123 9.87 -18.86 -0.13
CA TYR A 123 8.58 -18.17 -0.18
C TYR A 123 7.96 -18.26 -1.59
N PRO A 124 7.48 -19.46 -1.98
CA PRO A 124 6.95 -19.69 -3.34
C PRO A 124 5.70 -18.86 -3.65
N GLU A 125 4.95 -18.44 -2.64
CA GLU A 125 3.80 -17.53 -2.79
C GLU A 125 4.20 -16.07 -3.03
N GLY A 126 5.48 -15.76 -2.87
CA GLY A 126 6.01 -14.43 -3.04
C GLY A 126 6.04 -13.61 -1.76
N MET A 127 5.93 -12.31 -1.90
CA MET A 127 5.97 -11.36 -0.78
C MET A 127 4.71 -10.49 -0.73
N LYS A 128 4.33 -10.08 0.47
CA LYS A 128 3.42 -8.95 0.71
C LYS A 128 4.09 -7.94 1.63
N ALA A 129 4.02 -6.69 1.25
CA ALA A 129 4.50 -5.58 2.07
C ALA A 129 3.54 -4.41 1.99
N ILE A 130 3.36 -3.72 3.11
CA ILE A 130 2.64 -2.45 3.14
C ILE A 130 3.61 -1.34 2.75
N PHE A 131 3.16 -0.47 1.85
CA PHE A 131 3.89 0.70 1.39
C PHE A 131 3.11 1.97 1.67
N TRP A 132 3.77 2.95 2.24
CA TRP A 132 3.29 4.32 2.36
C TRP A 132 4.12 5.21 1.46
N LEU A 133 3.51 5.76 0.42
CA LEU A 133 4.17 6.46 -0.66
C LEU A 133 3.77 7.93 -0.71
N GLN A 134 4.74 8.79 -0.95
CA GLN A 134 4.53 10.21 -1.21
C GLN A 134 4.96 10.56 -2.64
N GLY A 135 4.19 11.43 -3.29
CA GLY A 135 4.48 11.84 -4.66
C GLY A 135 4.16 10.76 -5.68
N ALA A 136 4.85 10.81 -6.81
CA ALA A 136 4.69 9.86 -7.90
C ALA A 136 5.88 8.89 -7.97
N LEU A 137 5.69 7.81 -8.70
CA LEU A 137 6.76 6.92 -9.12
C LEU A 137 6.84 6.89 -10.64
N GLU A 138 8.06 6.77 -11.15
CA GLU A 138 8.36 6.67 -12.57
C GLU A 138 8.97 5.33 -12.89
N PHE A 139 8.47 4.69 -13.94
CA PHE A 139 9.01 3.45 -14.45
C PHE A 139 9.95 3.67 -15.63
N TYR A 140 10.91 2.78 -15.75
CA TYR A 140 11.93 2.79 -16.79
C TYR A 140 12.04 1.43 -17.46
N ASP A 141 12.32 1.43 -18.78
CA ASP A 141 12.66 0.23 -19.52
C ASP A 141 14.11 -0.24 -19.24
N GLN A 142 14.53 -1.31 -19.92
CA GLN A 142 15.87 -1.90 -19.75
C GLN A 142 17.01 -0.99 -20.27
N GLU A 143 16.68 -0.03 -21.14
CA GLU A 143 17.61 0.98 -21.64
C GLU A 143 17.68 2.22 -20.73
N GLY A 144 16.89 2.24 -19.63
CA GLY A 144 16.80 3.37 -18.70
C GLY A 144 15.95 4.53 -19.23
N LYS A 145 15.14 4.30 -20.24
CA LYS A 145 14.23 5.30 -20.77
C LYS A 145 12.93 5.28 -19.97
N TRP A 146 12.45 6.48 -19.61
CA TRP A 146 11.15 6.66 -18.97
C TRP A 146 10.01 6.05 -19.81
N THR A 147 9.10 5.34 -19.13
CA THR A 147 7.93 4.70 -19.76
C THR A 147 6.62 5.30 -19.27
N GLU A 148 6.46 5.48 -17.96
CA GLU A 148 5.23 5.99 -17.37
C GLU A 148 5.47 6.61 -15.99
N THR A 149 4.50 7.44 -15.55
CA THR A 149 4.47 8.04 -14.22
C THR A 149 3.14 7.71 -13.56
N LEU A 150 3.20 7.18 -12.34
CA LEU A 150 2.03 6.80 -11.54
C LEU A 150 1.96 7.69 -10.30
N ASP A 151 0.90 8.45 -10.17
CA ASP A 151 0.61 9.28 -9.00
C ASP A 151 -0.65 8.80 -8.27
N VAL A 152 -1.08 9.52 -7.24
CA VAL A 152 -2.28 9.17 -6.49
C VAL A 152 -3.52 9.06 -7.39
N PHE A 153 -3.64 9.91 -8.42
CA PHE A 153 -4.80 9.88 -9.33
C PHE A 153 -4.77 8.66 -10.25
N TRP A 154 -3.59 8.24 -10.67
CA TRP A 154 -3.42 6.99 -11.40
C TRP A 154 -3.89 5.80 -10.56
N PHE A 155 -3.48 5.71 -9.28
CA PHE A 155 -3.87 4.63 -8.37
C PHE A 155 -5.36 4.66 -8.02
N ILE A 156 -5.97 5.84 -7.90
CA ILE A 156 -7.42 5.99 -7.76
C ILE A 156 -8.13 5.42 -8.99
N ASN A 157 -7.71 5.82 -10.18
CA ASN A 157 -8.31 5.32 -11.43
C ASN A 157 -8.14 3.81 -11.58
N HIS A 158 -6.98 3.27 -11.23
CA HIS A 158 -6.69 1.84 -11.22
C HIS A 158 -7.67 1.06 -10.31
N TYR A 159 -7.92 1.56 -9.09
CA TYR A 159 -8.88 0.98 -8.15
C TYR A 159 -10.31 1.11 -8.64
N VAL A 160 -10.73 2.31 -9.01
CA VAL A 160 -12.12 2.60 -9.40
C VAL A 160 -12.51 1.82 -10.65
N SER A 161 -11.67 1.85 -11.70
CA SER A 161 -11.94 1.11 -12.94
C SER A 161 -12.07 -0.40 -12.72
N TYR A 162 -11.23 -0.96 -11.84
CA TYR A 162 -11.33 -2.37 -11.47
C TYR A 162 -12.65 -2.68 -10.76
N CYS A 163 -13.01 -1.88 -9.75
CA CYS A 163 -14.25 -2.05 -9.01
C CYS A 163 -15.48 -1.97 -9.93
N GLU A 164 -15.55 -0.97 -10.80
CA GLU A 164 -16.64 -0.79 -11.76
C GLU A 164 -16.75 -1.97 -12.72
N ALA A 165 -15.63 -2.45 -13.26
CA ALA A 165 -15.61 -3.59 -14.18
C ALA A 165 -16.08 -4.91 -13.53
N HIS A 166 -15.94 -5.04 -12.20
CA HIS A 166 -16.29 -6.26 -11.46
C HIS A 166 -17.54 -6.12 -10.59
N GLY A 167 -18.24 -4.97 -10.65
CA GLY A 167 -19.45 -4.72 -9.85
C GLY A 167 -19.17 -4.64 -8.34
N ILE A 168 -17.95 -4.26 -7.95
CA ILE A 168 -17.56 -4.07 -6.54
C ILE A 168 -17.89 -2.63 -6.14
N PRO A 169 -18.59 -2.40 -5.02
CA PRO A 169 -18.86 -1.04 -4.54
C PRO A 169 -17.57 -0.27 -4.23
N ILE A 170 -17.51 0.99 -4.64
CA ILE A 170 -16.39 1.87 -4.30
C ILE A 170 -16.40 2.17 -2.79
N ASN A 171 -15.35 1.77 -2.08
CA ASN A 171 -15.21 2.08 -0.66
C ASN A 171 -14.69 3.50 -0.46
N LYS A 172 -15.58 4.40 -0.06
CA LYS A 172 -15.25 5.82 0.14
C LYS A 172 -14.31 6.09 1.31
N GLN A 173 -14.16 5.13 2.24
CA GLN A 173 -13.22 5.27 3.38
C GLN A 173 -11.75 5.23 2.95
N LEU A 174 -11.46 4.79 1.72
CA LEU A 174 -10.11 4.86 1.16
C LEU A 174 -9.66 6.30 0.82
N PHE A 175 -10.58 7.24 0.71
CA PHE A 175 -10.32 8.63 0.31
C PHE A 175 -10.28 9.52 1.55
N ILE A 176 -9.07 9.92 1.98
CA ILE A 176 -8.80 10.68 3.21
C ILE A 176 -8.24 12.08 2.93
#